data_91228ae3b7dfcc1643d41605c0eb8369
#
_entry.id   91228ae3b7dfcc1643d41605c0eb8369
#
_cell.length_a   1.000
_cell.length_b   1.000
_cell.length_c   1.000
_cell.angle_alpha   90.00
_cell.angle_beta   90.00
_cell.angle_gamma   90.00
#
_symmetry.space_group_name_H-M   'P 1'
#
loop_
_entity.id
_entity.type
_entity.pdbx_description
1 polymer ?
#
loop_
_entity_poly.entity_id
_entity_poly.type
_entity_poly.pdbx_seq_one_letter_code
_entity_poly.pdbx_strand_id
1 'polypeptide(L)' 'MFETLKLGSRVEMVFKNRLKGDDSTTEYVSQILDFSDDGIICAMPIYEGHIVPLQERKRFEGYFYSDNKIYRASCIVKA' A
#
# COMPACT_ATOMS: atom_id res chain seq x y z
N MET A 1 -4.15 15.19 -8.20
CA MET A 1 -4.30 13.73 -8.14
C MET A 1 -4.65 13.21 -6.75
N PHE A 2 -4.03 13.76 -5.71
CA PHE A 2 -4.28 13.28 -4.34
C PHE A 2 -5.33 14.09 -3.58
N GLU A 3 -6.08 14.93 -4.29
CA GLU A 3 -7.01 15.86 -3.66
C GLU A 3 -8.16 15.17 -2.93
N THR A 4 -8.51 13.97 -3.38
CA THR A 4 -9.59 13.20 -2.76
C THR A 4 -9.12 12.27 -1.66
N LEU A 5 -7.81 12.10 -1.50
CA LEU A 5 -7.25 11.23 -0.46
C LEU A 5 -6.92 12.07 0.76
N LYS A 6 -7.17 11.53 1.92
CA LYS A 6 -6.97 12.24 3.20
C LYS A 6 -5.98 11.52 4.08
N LEU A 7 -5.30 12.28 4.94
CA LEU A 7 -4.43 11.69 5.94
C LEU A 7 -5.24 10.75 6.83
N GLY A 8 -4.65 9.63 7.19
CA GLY A 8 -5.30 8.62 8.00
C GLY A 8 -6.21 7.67 7.21
N SER A 9 -6.41 7.92 5.92
CA SER A 9 -7.22 7.04 5.09
C SER A 9 -6.60 5.66 4.99
N ARG A 10 -7.46 4.65 4.95
CA ARG A 10 -7.02 3.25 4.85
C ARG A 10 -6.43 2.96 3.48
N VAL A 11 -5.35 2.21 3.48
CA VAL A 11 -4.71 1.71 2.27
C VAL A 11 -4.56 0.21 2.40
N GLU A 12 -4.97 -0.52 1.37
CA GLU A 12 -4.70 -1.95 1.31
C GLU A 12 -3.61 -2.20 0.28
N MET A 13 -2.60 -2.97 0.67
CA MET A 13 -1.45 -3.27 -0.17
C MET A 13 -1.50 -4.74 -0.53
N VAL A 14 -1.57 -5.04 -1.82
CA VAL A 14 -1.66 -6.41 -2.31
C VAL A 14 -0.40 -6.74 -3.07
N PHE A 15 0.38 -7.68 -2.55
CA PHE A 15 1.62 -8.15 -3.15
C PHE A 15 1.40 -9.52 -3.75
N LYS A 16 1.85 -9.72 -4.98
CA LYS A 16 1.79 -11.03 -5.62
C LYS A 16 2.99 -11.86 -5.19
N ASN A 17 2.72 -13.07 -4.77
CA ASN A 17 3.76 -14.03 -4.45
C ASN A 17 4.17 -14.74 -5.74
N ARG A 18 5.44 -14.62 -6.11
CA ARG A 18 5.93 -15.17 -7.37
C ARG A 18 6.85 -16.37 -7.20
N LEU A 19 6.59 -17.17 -6.19
CA LEU A 19 7.40 -18.34 -5.97
C LEU A 19 6.80 -19.53 -6.71
N LYS A 20 7.54 -20.03 -7.70
CA LYS A 20 7.27 -21.32 -8.35
C LYS A 20 5.81 -21.58 -8.72
N GLY A 21 5.22 -20.67 -9.49
CA GLY A 21 3.86 -20.88 -9.96
C GLY A 21 2.77 -20.65 -8.95
N ASP A 22 3.12 -20.09 -7.80
CA ASP A 22 2.14 -19.71 -6.80
C ASP A 22 1.44 -18.43 -7.22
N ASP A 23 0.12 -18.48 -7.38
CA ASP A 23 -0.69 -17.32 -7.76
C ASP A 23 -1.27 -16.60 -6.55
N SER A 24 -0.86 -16.97 -5.35
CA SER A 24 -1.40 -16.36 -4.16
C SER A 24 -0.92 -14.90 -4.01
N THR A 25 -1.64 -14.15 -3.21
CA THR A 25 -1.28 -12.78 -2.88
C THR A 25 -1.17 -12.64 -1.38
N THR A 26 -0.37 -11.66 -0.95
CA THR A 26 -0.27 -11.27 0.44
C THR A 26 -0.82 -9.86 0.58
N GLU A 27 -1.74 -9.67 1.52
CA GLU A 27 -2.40 -8.38 1.70
C GLU A 27 -2.07 -7.80 3.06
N TYR A 28 -1.77 -6.51 3.06
CA TYR A 28 -1.51 -5.76 4.28
C TYR A 28 -2.38 -4.52 4.31
N VAL A 29 -2.67 -4.03 5.51
CA VAL A 29 -3.44 -2.81 5.70
C VAL A 29 -2.52 -1.75 6.28
N SER A 30 -2.63 -0.55 5.74
CA SER A 30 -1.84 0.59 6.19
C SER A 30 -2.74 1.84 6.20
N GLN A 31 -2.14 2.99 6.44
CA GLN A 31 -2.86 4.26 6.37
C GLN A 31 -1.94 5.32 5.80
N ILE A 32 -2.55 6.35 5.24
CA ILE A 32 -1.80 7.48 4.68
C ILE A 32 -1.32 8.37 5.81
N LEU A 33 -0.01 8.60 5.88
CA LEU A 33 0.60 9.47 6.89
C LEU A 33 0.84 10.88 6.34
N ASP A 34 1.20 10.98 5.07
CA ASP A 34 1.54 12.28 4.48
C ASP A 34 1.60 12.14 2.98
N PHE A 35 1.78 13.27 2.30
CA PHE A 35 1.97 13.33 0.86
C PHE A 35 3.29 14.03 0.58
N SER A 36 3.97 13.58 -0.47
CA SER A 36 5.20 14.23 -0.91
C SER A 36 5.09 14.49 -2.41
N ASP A 37 6.08 15.20 -2.94
CA ASP A 37 6.11 15.48 -4.38
C ASP A 37 6.25 14.20 -5.20
N ASP A 38 6.82 13.17 -4.61
CA ASP A 38 7.08 11.90 -5.29
C ASP A 38 5.99 10.87 -5.09
N GLY A 39 5.04 11.11 -4.21
CA GLY A 39 4.00 10.14 -3.97
C GLY A 39 3.35 10.25 -2.61
N ILE A 40 2.92 9.12 -2.10
CA ILE A 40 2.18 9.03 -0.84
C ILE A 40 3.04 8.33 0.19
N ILE A 41 3.08 8.89 1.39
CA ILE A 41 3.80 8.30 2.52
C ILE A 41 2.79 7.53 3.35
N CYS A 42 3.02 6.22 3.48
CA CYS A 42 2.14 5.34 4.24
C CYS A 42 2.87 4.74 5.43
N ALA A 43 2.10 4.37 6.44
CA ALA A 43 2.65 3.66 7.59
C ALA A 43 3.17 2.29 7.15
N MET A 44 4.21 1.81 7.82
CA MET A 44 4.65 0.43 7.60
C MET A 44 3.53 -0.51 8.03
N PRO A 45 3.19 -1.50 7.21
CA PRO A 45 2.11 -2.42 7.57
C PRO A 45 2.49 -3.26 8.78
N ILE A 46 1.46 -3.63 9.55
CA ILE A 46 1.63 -4.48 10.72
C ILE A 46 0.84 -5.77 10.47
N TYR A 47 1.48 -6.91 10.73
CA TYR A 47 0.85 -8.21 10.59
C TYR A 47 1.12 -9.01 11.84
N GLU A 48 0.05 -9.45 12.48
CA GLU A 48 0.12 -10.24 13.73
C GLU A 48 0.98 -9.55 14.80
N GLY A 49 0.85 -8.24 14.94
CA GLY A 49 1.57 -7.46 15.94
C GLY A 49 3.01 -7.12 15.59
N HIS A 50 3.46 -7.47 14.39
CA HIS A 50 4.82 -7.19 13.96
C HIS A 50 4.83 -6.27 12.75
N ILE A 51 5.80 -5.35 12.74
CA ILE A 51 6.02 -4.50 11.58
C ILE A 51 6.57 -5.34 10.43
N VAL A 52 5.95 -5.21 9.26
CA VAL A 52 6.38 -5.92 8.07
C VAL A 52 7.35 -5.05 7.29
N PRO A 53 8.63 -5.41 7.20
CA PRO A 53 9.57 -4.62 6.41
C PRO A 53 9.28 -4.81 4.93
N LEU A 54 9.15 -3.69 4.20
CA LEU A 54 8.92 -3.71 2.77
C LEU A 54 10.23 -3.47 2.06
N GLN A 55 10.48 -4.27 1.04
CA GLN A 55 11.70 -4.12 0.24
C GLN A 55 11.55 -2.96 -0.73
N GLU A 56 12.59 -2.16 -0.85
CA GLU A 56 12.63 -1.08 -1.81
C GLU A 56 12.45 -1.61 -3.23
N ARG A 57 11.69 -0.88 -4.02
CA ARG A 57 11.37 -1.18 -5.42
C ARG A 57 10.45 -2.37 -5.62
N LYS A 58 9.91 -2.94 -4.56
CA LYS A 58 8.91 -3.97 -4.71
C LYS A 58 7.61 -3.35 -5.20
N ARG A 59 6.95 -4.00 -6.15
CA ARG A 59 5.70 -3.52 -6.71
C ARG A 59 4.52 -4.15 -6.03
N PHE A 60 3.44 -3.39 -5.92
CA PHE A 60 2.20 -3.88 -5.35
C PHE A 60 1.01 -3.11 -5.91
N GLU A 61 -0.18 -3.68 -5.74
CA GLU A 61 -1.43 -2.99 -6.05
C GLU A 61 -1.90 -2.29 -4.78
N GLY A 62 -2.09 -0.98 -4.87
CA GLY A 62 -2.60 -0.21 -3.75
C GLY A 62 -4.08 0.08 -3.94
N TYR A 63 -4.87 -0.15 -2.90
CA TYR A 63 -6.29 0.20 -2.88
C TYR A 63 -6.47 1.30 -1.85
N PHE A 64 -6.83 2.47 -2.31
CA PHE A 64 -6.94 3.67 -1.48
C PHE A 64 -8.40 3.99 -1.26
N TYR A 65 -8.82 4.05 -0.01
CA TYR A 65 -10.19 4.30 0.36
C TYR A 65 -10.40 5.78 0.66
N SER A 66 -11.40 6.38 0.02
CA SER A 66 -11.72 7.78 0.23
C SER A 66 -13.23 7.93 0.14
N ASP A 67 -13.86 8.31 1.26
CA ASP A 67 -15.30 8.44 1.37
C ASP A 67 -15.99 7.18 0.84
N ASN A 68 -16.74 7.28 -0.25
CA ASN A 68 -17.45 6.14 -0.82
C ASN A 68 -16.78 5.54 -2.03
N LYS A 69 -15.49 5.86 -2.24
CA LYS A 69 -14.77 5.42 -3.42
C LYS A 69 -13.53 4.65 -3.06
N ILE A 70 -13.15 3.75 -3.96
CA ILE A 70 -11.91 2.98 -3.84
C ILE A 70 -11.10 3.25 -5.11
N TYR A 71 -9.86 3.69 -4.92
CA TYR A 71 -8.94 3.93 -6.03
C TYR A 71 -7.89 2.85 -6.03
N ARG A 72 -7.67 2.25 -7.20
CA ARG A 72 -6.62 1.24 -7.36
C ARG A 72 -5.48 1.83 -8.17
N ALA A 73 -4.27 1.57 -7.75
CA ALA A 73 -3.08 2.03 -8.45
C ALA A 73 -1.95 1.02 -8.33
N SER A 74 -1.15 0.93 -9.38
CA SER A 74 0.10 0.17 -9.31
C SER A 74 1.12 1.02 -8.60
N CYS A 75 1.71 0.48 -7.56
CA CYS A 75 2.63 1.21 -6.69
C CYS A 75 3.98 0.53 -6.62
N ILE A 76 4.97 1.32 -6.22
CA ILE A 76 6.32 0.80 -6.00
C ILE A 76 6.82 1.34 -4.66
N VAL A 77 7.49 0.48 -3.91
CA VAL A 77 8.04 0.87 -2.61
C VAL A 77 9.28 1.72 -2.82
N LYS A 78 9.31 2.88 -2.17
CA LYS A 78 10.49 3.74 -2.11
C LYS A 78 11.00 3.82 -0.68
N ALA A 79 12.28 3.80 -0.54
CA ALA A 79 12.90 3.95 0.77
C ALA A 79 12.98 5.43 1.17
#